data_06607ccbf317f7a6c26c3d940f2ab640
#
_entry.id   06607ccbf317f7a6c26c3d940f2ab640
#
_cell.length_a   1.000
_cell.length_b   1.000
_cell.length_c   1.000
_cell.angle_alpha   90.00
_cell.angle_beta   90.00
_cell.angle_gamma   90.00
#
_symmetry.space_group_name_H-M   'P 1'
#
loop_
_entity.id
_entity.type
_entity.pdbx_description
1 polymer ?
#
loop_
_entity_poly.entity_id
_entity_poly.type
_entity_poly.pdbx_seq_one_letter_code
_entity_poly.pdbx_strand_id
1 'polypeptide(L)'
;MTKSTRSQVVLALVFAMTSAAGFAQAGDATYKAKCASCHGAAGTPNPGMAKMMGIKAVSDPAIQALTVDQIAAVVKDGKGKMKPVAGLGDADIKAVATFFKGLK
;
A
#
# COMPACT_ATOMS: atom_id res chain seq x y z
N MET A 1 -0.52 -8.78 -45.68
CA MET A 1 -1.08 -7.66 -44.91
C MET A 1 -1.82 -8.08 -43.65
N THR A 2 -2.23 -9.31 -43.51
CA THR A 2 -2.95 -9.80 -42.32
C THR A 2 -2.05 -10.14 -41.12
N LYS A 3 -0.74 -10.27 -41.29
CA LYS A 3 0.20 -10.58 -40.21
C LYS A 3 0.56 -9.38 -39.27
N SER A 4 0.39 -8.15 -39.76
CA SER A 4 0.72 -6.94 -39.02
C SER A 4 -0.31 -6.59 -37.94
N THR A 5 -1.59 -6.84 -38.21
CA THR A 5 -2.67 -6.45 -37.29
C THR A 5 -2.72 -7.34 -36.04
N ARG A 6 -2.39 -8.63 -36.16
CA ARG A 6 -2.37 -9.54 -35.02
C ARG A 6 -1.20 -9.27 -34.04
N SER A 7 -0.08 -8.86 -34.62
CA SER A 7 1.11 -8.52 -33.79
C SER A 7 0.91 -7.24 -32.98
N GLN A 8 0.20 -6.27 -33.55
CA GLN A 8 -0.07 -5.01 -32.83
C GLN A 8 -1.08 -5.17 -31.70
N VAL A 9 -2.08 -6.03 -31.85
CA VAL A 9 -3.09 -6.29 -30.81
C VAL A 9 -2.46 -7.03 -29.62
N VAL A 10 -1.57 -7.98 -29.88
CA VAL A 10 -0.86 -8.71 -28.81
C VAL A 10 0.07 -7.78 -28.02
N LEU A 11 0.74 -6.84 -28.69
CA LEU A 11 1.61 -5.86 -28.02
C LEU A 11 0.82 -4.91 -27.12
N ALA A 12 -0.37 -4.48 -27.52
CA ALA A 12 -1.24 -3.61 -26.73
C ALA A 12 -1.76 -4.29 -25.45
N LEU A 13 -2.09 -5.58 -25.51
CA LEU A 13 -2.54 -6.37 -24.37
C LEU A 13 -1.42 -6.59 -23.33
N VAL A 14 -0.20 -6.82 -23.76
CA VAL A 14 0.97 -6.97 -22.89
C VAL A 14 1.28 -5.65 -22.15
N PHE A 15 1.10 -4.51 -22.81
CA PHE A 15 1.34 -3.20 -22.22
C PHE A 15 0.32 -2.85 -21.13
N ALA A 16 -0.95 -3.25 -21.27
CA ALA A 16 -1.99 -3.04 -20.27
C ALA A 16 -1.76 -3.85 -18.99
N MET A 17 -1.19 -5.06 -19.08
CA MET A 17 -0.83 -5.88 -17.92
C MET A 17 0.34 -5.30 -17.12
N THR A 18 1.29 -4.64 -17.78
CA THR A 18 2.48 -4.07 -17.12
C THR A 18 2.13 -2.89 -16.23
N SER A 19 1.11 -2.07 -16.55
CA SER A 19 0.71 -0.91 -15.74
C SER A 19 0.04 -1.29 -14.42
N ALA A 20 -0.72 -2.39 -14.36
CA ALA A 20 -1.33 -2.88 -13.12
C ALA A 20 -0.28 -3.42 -12.13
N ALA A 21 0.74 -4.14 -12.62
CA ALA A 21 1.84 -4.64 -11.81
C ALA A 21 2.71 -3.50 -11.22
N GLY A 22 2.91 -2.40 -11.95
CA GLY A 22 3.68 -1.24 -11.50
C GLY A 22 3.05 -0.52 -10.30
N PHE A 23 1.72 -0.42 -10.25
CA PHE A 23 0.99 0.22 -9.15
C PHE A 23 1.11 -0.61 -7.84
N ALA A 24 0.94 -1.92 -7.91
CA ALA A 24 1.09 -2.81 -6.76
C ALA A 24 2.52 -2.81 -6.20
N GLN A 25 3.54 -2.77 -7.06
CA GLN A 25 4.94 -2.67 -6.66
C GLN A 25 5.28 -1.35 -5.97
N ALA A 26 4.70 -0.23 -6.39
CA ALA A 26 4.91 1.08 -5.77
C ALA A 26 4.40 1.09 -4.33
N GLY A 27 3.23 0.52 -4.04
CA GLY A 27 2.67 0.40 -2.70
C GLY A 27 3.52 -0.48 -1.78
N ASP A 28 3.99 -1.62 -2.28
CA ASP A 28 4.87 -2.55 -1.55
C ASP A 28 6.20 -1.89 -1.19
N ALA A 29 6.87 -1.28 -2.15
CA ALA A 29 8.15 -0.61 -1.93
C ALA A 29 8.03 0.55 -0.92
N THR A 30 7.00 1.37 -1.03
CA THR A 30 6.73 2.47 -0.10
C THR A 30 6.45 1.95 1.31
N TYR A 31 5.66 0.90 1.44
CA TYR A 31 5.37 0.28 2.72
C TYR A 31 6.63 -0.25 3.41
N LYS A 32 7.46 -0.97 2.70
CA LYS A 32 8.73 -1.51 3.22
C LYS A 32 9.67 -0.39 3.68
N ALA A 33 9.74 0.69 2.93
CA ALA A 33 10.65 1.80 3.23
C ALA A 33 10.18 2.69 4.39
N LYS A 34 8.86 2.91 4.52
CA LYS A 34 8.31 3.95 5.40
C LYS A 34 7.46 3.42 6.56
N CYS A 35 6.89 2.24 6.45
CA CYS A 35 5.86 1.75 7.37
C CYS A 35 6.26 0.49 8.14
N ALA A 36 7.01 -0.41 7.51
CA ALA A 36 7.30 -1.73 8.05
C ALA A 36 8.10 -1.71 9.35
N SER A 37 8.92 -0.69 9.61
CA SER A 37 9.70 -0.58 10.85
C SER A 37 8.81 -0.54 12.09
N CYS A 38 7.63 0.05 12.01
CA CYS A 38 6.66 0.11 13.09
C CYS A 38 5.53 -0.90 12.94
N HIS A 39 4.97 -1.03 11.72
CA HIS A 39 3.81 -1.88 11.47
C HIS A 39 4.15 -3.34 11.16
N GLY A 40 5.43 -3.66 10.94
CA GLY A 40 5.86 -4.99 10.53
C GLY A 40 5.72 -5.23 9.03
N ALA A 41 6.55 -6.12 8.48
CA ALA A 41 6.57 -6.40 7.04
C ALA A 41 5.24 -6.98 6.53
N ALA A 42 4.53 -7.73 7.38
CA ALA A 42 3.23 -8.35 7.05
C ALA A 42 2.04 -7.63 7.72
N GLY A 43 2.23 -6.43 8.25
CA GLY A 43 1.19 -5.69 8.96
C GLY A 43 0.98 -6.13 10.41
N THR A 44 1.83 -7.01 10.93
CA THR A 44 1.82 -7.41 12.34
C THR A 44 3.03 -6.78 13.02
N PRO A 45 2.82 -5.79 13.91
CA PRO A 45 3.92 -5.10 14.57
C PRO A 45 4.64 -6.01 15.56
N ASN A 46 5.92 -5.71 15.82
CA ASN A 46 6.65 -6.34 16.90
C ASN A 46 5.89 -6.11 18.23
N PRO A 47 5.76 -7.13 19.11
CA PRO A 47 5.00 -6.99 20.36
C PRO A 47 5.45 -5.82 21.26
N GLY A 48 6.74 -5.57 21.36
CA GLY A 48 7.27 -4.44 22.12
C GLY A 48 6.87 -3.10 21.53
N MET A 49 6.97 -2.96 20.21
CA MET A 49 6.57 -1.75 19.49
C MET A 49 5.05 -1.55 19.55
N ALA A 50 4.27 -2.62 19.40
CA ALA A 50 2.82 -2.57 19.50
C ALA A 50 2.37 -2.05 20.87
N LYS A 51 2.97 -2.54 21.94
CA LYS A 51 2.66 -2.12 23.31
C LYS A 51 3.08 -0.67 23.55
N MET A 52 4.28 -0.30 23.16
CA MET A 52 4.85 1.03 23.41
C MET A 52 4.14 2.13 22.63
N MET A 53 3.78 1.87 21.37
CA MET A 53 3.20 2.84 20.43
C MET A 53 1.69 2.70 20.25
N GLY A 54 1.08 1.66 20.81
CA GLY A 54 -0.34 1.38 20.63
C GLY A 54 -0.71 0.96 19.20
N ILE A 55 0.19 0.27 18.52
CA ILE A 55 -0.02 -0.15 17.13
C ILE A 55 -0.84 -1.43 17.09
N LYS A 56 -1.94 -1.42 16.34
CA LYS A 56 -2.77 -2.60 16.10
C LYS A 56 -2.29 -3.35 14.86
N ALA A 57 -2.41 -4.69 14.88
CA ALA A 57 -2.15 -5.50 13.71
C ALA A 57 -3.17 -5.21 12.60
N VAL A 58 -2.79 -5.38 11.34
CA VAL A 58 -3.70 -5.20 10.21
C VAL A 58 -4.91 -6.13 10.28
N SER A 59 -4.76 -7.30 10.89
CA SER A 59 -5.85 -8.28 11.12
C SER A 59 -6.84 -7.87 12.21
N ASP A 60 -6.54 -6.85 13.00
CA ASP A 60 -7.47 -6.36 14.03
C ASP A 60 -8.78 -5.89 13.38
N PRO A 61 -9.96 -6.28 13.91
CA PRO A 61 -11.24 -5.87 13.35
C PRO A 61 -11.41 -4.36 13.21
N ALA A 62 -10.87 -3.57 14.12
CA ALA A 62 -10.90 -2.11 14.03
C ALA A 62 -10.13 -1.58 12.82
N ILE A 63 -9.04 -2.22 12.44
CA ILE A 63 -8.26 -1.87 11.25
C ILE A 63 -8.96 -2.36 9.98
N GLN A 64 -9.50 -3.58 9.99
CA GLN A 64 -10.22 -4.13 8.84
C GLN A 64 -11.50 -3.36 8.50
N ALA A 65 -12.10 -2.70 9.46
CA ALA A 65 -13.28 -1.85 9.25
C ALA A 65 -12.95 -0.52 8.55
N LEU A 66 -11.68 -0.10 8.52
CA LEU A 66 -11.27 1.14 7.86
C LEU A 66 -11.30 1.00 6.34
N THR A 67 -11.78 2.06 5.67
CA THR A 67 -11.66 2.18 4.21
C THR A 67 -10.24 2.57 3.82
N VAL A 68 -9.89 2.35 2.55
CA VAL A 68 -8.61 2.81 1.99
C VAL A 68 -8.44 4.32 2.20
N ASP A 69 -9.49 5.10 1.99
CA ASP A 69 -9.45 6.56 2.16
C ASP A 69 -9.21 6.97 3.63
N GLN A 70 -9.79 6.25 4.57
CA GLN A 70 -9.54 6.48 6.01
C GLN A 70 -8.09 6.15 6.39
N ILE A 71 -7.54 5.07 5.87
CA ILE A 71 -6.14 4.71 6.07
C ILE A 71 -5.22 5.77 5.44
N ALA A 72 -5.53 6.21 4.23
CA ALA A 72 -4.80 7.28 3.53
C ALA A 72 -4.78 8.57 4.34
N ALA A 73 -5.91 8.95 4.94
CA ALA A 73 -6.00 10.13 5.81
C ALA A 73 -5.08 10.02 7.03
N VAL A 74 -4.96 8.85 7.64
CA VAL A 74 -4.03 8.61 8.77
C VAL A 74 -2.58 8.74 8.32
N VAL A 75 -2.23 8.25 7.14
CA VAL A 75 -0.86 8.40 6.58
C VAL A 75 -0.54 9.87 6.34
N LYS A 76 -1.49 10.63 5.81
CA LYS A 76 -1.32 12.04 5.48
C LYS A 76 -1.28 12.95 6.69
N ASP A 77 -2.18 12.75 7.63
CA ASP A 77 -2.41 13.66 8.76
C ASP A 77 -1.83 13.16 10.08
N GLY A 78 -1.52 11.87 10.18
CA GLY A 78 -1.12 11.22 11.41
C GLY A 78 -2.32 10.91 12.32
N LYS A 79 -2.07 10.09 13.34
CA LYS A 79 -3.06 9.78 14.37
C LYS A 79 -2.36 9.25 15.64
N GLY A 80 -2.66 9.84 16.79
CA GLY A 80 -2.05 9.45 18.05
C GLY A 80 -0.52 9.59 18.00
N LYS A 81 0.19 8.53 18.29
CA LYS A 81 1.66 8.50 18.24
C LYS A 81 2.22 8.33 16.80
N MET A 82 1.37 8.00 15.84
CA MET A 82 1.77 7.94 14.44
C MET A 82 1.82 9.35 13.86
N LYS A 83 3.01 9.78 13.48
CA LYS A 83 3.22 11.08 12.83
C LYS A 83 2.84 11.00 11.35
N PRO A 84 2.47 12.15 10.73
CA PRO A 84 2.29 12.21 9.29
C PRO A 84 3.54 11.71 8.55
N VAL A 85 3.33 10.93 7.49
CA VAL A 85 4.44 10.43 6.67
C VAL A 85 4.77 11.46 5.60
N ALA A 86 5.94 12.08 5.73
CA ALA A 86 6.40 13.10 4.78
C ALA A 86 6.94 12.48 3.49
N GLY A 87 6.97 13.27 2.42
CA GLY A 87 7.60 12.91 1.15
C GLY A 87 6.79 12.02 0.24
N LEU A 88 5.50 11.79 0.55
CA LEU A 88 4.60 10.99 -0.30
C LEU A 88 3.57 11.89 -1.00
N GLY A 89 3.41 11.72 -2.30
CA GLY A 89 2.30 12.31 -3.05
C GLY A 89 0.99 11.56 -2.80
N ASP A 90 -0.13 12.14 -3.19
CA ASP A 90 -1.47 11.55 -2.97
C ASP A 90 -1.61 10.16 -3.60
N ALA A 91 -1.02 9.96 -4.78
CA ALA A 91 -1.03 8.65 -5.44
C ALA A 91 -0.25 7.59 -4.65
N ASP A 92 0.90 7.95 -4.08
CA ASP A 92 1.71 7.06 -3.25
C ASP A 92 1.00 6.73 -1.94
N ILE A 93 0.35 7.71 -1.33
CA ILE A 93 -0.44 7.52 -0.10
C ILE A 93 -1.57 6.54 -0.35
N LYS A 94 -2.31 6.71 -1.44
CA LYS A 94 -3.39 5.79 -1.83
C LYS A 94 -2.87 4.38 -2.13
N ALA A 95 -1.75 4.29 -2.83
CA ALA A 95 -1.11 3.01 -3.15
C ALA A 95 -0.69 2.25 -1.88
N VAL A 96 -0.03 2.93 -0.94
CA VAL A 96 0.41 2.30 0.31
C VAL A 96 -0.77 1.94 1.22
N ALA A 97 -1.81 2.75 1.26
CA ALA A 97 -3.02 2.46 2.01
C ALA A 97 -3.74 1.22 1.47
N THR A 98 -3.83 1.09 0.15
CA THR A 98 -4.40 -0.08 -0.53
C THR A 98 -3.57 -1.33 -0.23
N PHE A 99 -2.26 -1.21 -0.31
CA PHE A 99 -1.33 -2.30 0.02
C PHE A 99 -1.50 -2.77 1.47
N PHE A 100 -1.48 -1.83 2.42
CA PHE A 100 -1.62 -2.14 3.85
C PHE A 100 -2.94 -2.85 4.14
N LYS A 101 -4.05 -2.35 3.61
CA LYS A 101 -5.36 -2.98 3.81
C LYS A 101 -5.41 -4.40 3.25
N GLY A 102 -4.67 -4.70 2.22
CA GLY A 102 -4.57 -6.04 1.62
C GLY A 102 -3.72 -7.02 2.42
N LEU A 103 -2.91 -6.56 3.37
CA LEU A 103 -2.17 -7.42 4.29
C LEU A 103 -3.15 -8.02 5.31
N LYS A 104 -3.08 -9.31 5.53
CA LYS A 104 -3.97 -10.02 6.47
C LYS A 104 -3.22 -11.03 7.30
#